data_013b5955060f52555f577c193c8fd687
#
_entry.id   013b5955060f52555f577c193c8fd687
#
_cell.length_a   1.000
_cell.length_b   1.000
_cell.length_c   1.000
_cell.angle_alpha   90.00
_cell.angle_beta   90.00
_cell.angle_gamma   90.00
#
_symmetry.space_group_name_H-M   'P 1'
#
loop_
_entity.id
_entity.type
_entity.pdbx_description
1 polymer ?
#
loop_
_entity_poly.entity_id
_entity_poly.type
_entity_poly.pdbx_seq_one_letter_code
_entity_poly.pdbx_strand_id
1 'polypeptide(L)'
;MKILLLGEYSNVHATLAEGLRKLGHQVTVLSNGDFWKNYPRDINLVRKPGKLGGMLYLAKLLTNVHKLRGYDIVQLINPMFLELKAERIFPIYRYLRRHNKKIILGGFGMDYYWVNVCCKDKPLRYSDFNIGDELLSLIHI
;
A
#
# COMPACT_ATOMS: atom_id res chain seq x y z
N MET A 1 -4.38 3.93 -21.02
CA MET A 1 -4.51 4.75 -19.78
C MET A 1 -3.17 4.78 -19.06
N LYS A 2 -2.97 5.80 -18.23
CA LYS A 2 -1.80 5.92 -17.34
C LYS A 2 -2.20 5.52 -15.93
N ILE A 3 -1.58 4.48 -15.39
CA ILE A 3 -1.99 3.83 -14.14
C ILE A 3 -0.82 3.82 -13.14
N LEU A 4 -1.09 4.20 -11.89
CA LEU A 4 -0.14 4.14 -10.78
C LEU A 4 -0.61 3.11 -9.76
N LEU A 5 0.25 2.17 -9.42
CA LEU A 5 0.03 1.16 -8.38
C LEU A 5 0.94 1.46 -7.19
N LEU A 6 0.37 1.72 -6.02
CA LEU A 6 1.08 2.12 -4.81
C LEU A 6 1.02 1.05 -3.73
N GLY A 7 2.19 0.65 -3.27
CA GLY A 7 2.38 -0.46 -2.34
C GLY A 7 2.48 -1.81 -3.05
N GLU A 8 2.81 -2.85 -2.31
CA GLU A 8 2.85 -4.24 -2.77
C GLU A 8 2.47 -5.18 -1.63
N TYR A 9 1.73 -6.19 -1.98
CA TYR A 9 1.40 -7.29 -1.08
C TYR A 9 1.24 -8.57 -1.88
N SER A 10 2.02 -9.58 -1.54
CA SER A 10 1.95 -10.92 -2.13
C SER A 10 1.90 -10.98 -3.67
N ASN A 11 2.69 -10.13 -4.34
CA ASN A 11 2.80 -10.04 -5.80
C ASN A 11 1.55 -9.51 -6.54
N VAL A 12 0.60 -8.90 -5.82
CA VAL A 12 -0.66 -8.44 -6.40
C VAL A 12 -0.43 -7.32 -7.42
N HIS A 13 0.26 -6.24 -7.02
CA HIS A 13 0.49 -5.11 -7.91
C HIS A 13 1.49 -5.42 -9.02
N ALA A 14 2.52 -6.21 -8.76
CA ALA A 14 3.48 -6.60 -9.80
C ALA A 14 2.81 -7.45 -10.89
N THR A 15 1.99 -8.44 -10.51
CA THR A 15 1.23 -9.26 -11.47
C THR A 15 0.17 -8.43 -12.22
N LEU A 16 -0.55 -7.56 -11.51
CA LEU A 16 -1.53 -6.65 -12.12
C LEU A 16 -0.85 -5.72 -13.15
N ALA A 17 0.32 -5.18 -12.81
CA ALA A 17 1.08 -4.32 -13.71
C ALA A 17 1.49 -5.04 -14.99
N GLU A 18 1.92 -6.30 -14.89
CA GLU A 18 2.26 -7.12 -16.05
C GLU A 18 1.05 -7.30 -16.98
N GLY A 19 -0.10 -7.70 -16.42
CA GLY A 19 -1.34 -7.87 -17.19
C GLY A 19 -1.81 -6.58 -17.86
N LEU A 20 -1.81 -5.46 -17.13
CA LEU A 20 -2.21 -4.16 -17.68
C LEU A 20 -1.26 -3.66 -18.77
N ARG A 21 0.05 -3.90 -18.64
CA ARG A 21 1.04 -3.56 -19.68
C ARG A 21 0.82 -4.37 -20.95
N LYS A 22 0.51 -5.68 -20.85
CA LYS A 22 0.13 -6.52 -22.00
C LYS A 22 -1.12 -6.01 -22.72
N LEU A 23 -2.03 -5.35 -22.00
CA LEU A 23 -3.20 -4.68 -22.57
C LEU A 23 -2.91 -3.27 -23.14
N GLY A 24 -1.64 -2.87 -23.21
CA GLY A 24 -1.22 -1.59 -23.78
C GLY A 24 -1.36 -0.39 -22.85
N HIS A 25 -1.49 -0.58 -21.53
CA HIS A 25 -1.54 0.52 -20.57
C HIS A 25 -0.14 0.94 -20.11
N GLN A 26 0.06 2.22 -19.81
CA GLN A 26 1.26 2.72 -19.16
C GLN A 26 1.10 2.54 -17.64
N VAL A 27 1.87 1.63 -17.05
CA VAL A 27 1.75 1.30 -15.63
C VAL A 27 3.05 1.60 -14.91
N THR A 28 2.94 2.33 -13.80
CA THR A 28 4.04 2.60 -12.87
C THR A 28 3.74 1.92 -11.53
N VAL A 29 4.66 1.12 -11.03
CA VAL A 29 4.59 0.49 -9.70
C VAL A 29 5.57 1.19 -8.77
N LEU A 30 5.08 1.71 -7.64
CA LEU A 30 5.89 2.22 -6.55
C LEU A 30 5.64 1.40 -5.30
N SER A 31 6.66 0.71 -4.83
CA SER A 31 6.56 -0.15 -3.64
C SER A 31 7.91 -0.40 -2.97
N ASN A 32 7.89 -1.10 -1.83
CA ASN A 32 9.07 -1.69 -1.20
C ASN A 32 9.37 -3.10 -1.72
N GLY A 33 8.53 -3.65 -2.59
CA GLY A 33 8.66 -5.00 -3.17
C GLY A 33 8.23 -6.12 -2.22
N ASP A 34 7.43 -5.82 -1.19
CA ASP A 34 7.01 -6.75 -0.15
C ASP A 34 8.22 -7.35 0.60
N PHE A 35 9.11 -6.46 1.06
CA PHE A 35 10.31 -6.75 1.85
C PHE A 35 11.28 -7.73 1.17
N TRP A 36 11.57 -8.88 1.80
CA TRP A 36 12.51 -9.89 1.33
C TRP A 36 12.10 -10.59 0.03
N LYS A 37 10.81 -10.58 -0.32
CA LYS A 37 10.28 -11.17 -1.56
C LYS A 37 10.72 -10.40 -2.81
N ASN A 38 11.02 -9.11 -2.67
CA ASN A 38 11.64 -8.25 -3.68
C ASN A 38 10.93 -8.26 -5.05
N TYR A 39 9.60 -8.19 -5.05
CA TYR A 39 8.81 -8.16 -6.27
C TYR A 39 9.16 -6.99 -7.21
N PRO A 40 8.97 -7.15 -8.55
CA PRO A 40 9.29 -6.13 -9.55
C PRO A 40 8.54 -4.82 -9.31
N ARG A 41 9.24 -3.69 -9.48
CA ARG A 41 8.71 -2.33 -9.34
C ARG A 41 9.52 -1.33 -10.12
N ASP A 42 8.91 -0.21 -10.50
CA ASP A 42 9.58 0.85 -11.25
C ASP A 42 10.25 1.86 -10.32
N ILE A 43 9.57 2.18 -9.21
CA ILE A 43 10.10 3.09 -8.17
C ILE A 43 10.25 2.30 -6.87
N ASN A 44 11.49 2.02 -6.52
CA ASN A 44 11.81 1.32 -5.29
C ASN A 44 11.80 2.27 -4.10
N LEU A 45 10.90 2.03 -3.14
CA LEU A 45 10.74 2.84 -1.93
C LEU A 45 10.85 1.96 -0.68
N VAL A 46 12.05 1.50 -0.37
CA VAL A 46 12.34 0.69 0.83
C VAL A 46 12.78 1.60 1.97
N ARG A 47 12.22 1.39 3.14
CA ARG A 47 12.63 2.04 4.39
C ARG A 47 13.67 1.19 5.12
N LYS A 48 14.83 1.78 5.41
CA LYS A 48 15.80 1.17 6.30
C LYS A 48 15.42 1.40 7.77
N PRO A 49 15.79 0.49 8.69
CA PRO A 49 15.51 0.66 10.12
C PRO A 49 16.22 1.89 10.69
N GLY A 50 15.71 2.38 11.83
CA GLY A 50 16.28 3.51 12.56
C GLY A 50 15.80 4.90 12.07
N LYS A 51 16.20 5.92 12.83
CA LYS A 51 15.82 7.33 12.59
C LYS A 51 16.37 7.85 11.25
N LEU A 52 17.62 7.57 10.96
CA LEU A 52 18.27 7.96 9.70
C LEU A 52 17.60 7.31 8.49
N GLY A 53 17.25 5.99 8.60
CA GLY A 53 16.52 5.29 7.55
C GLY A 53 15.16 5.92 7.27
N GLY A 54 14.45 6.36 8.31
CA GLY A 54 13.19 7.09 8.16
C GLY A 54 13.33 8.46 7.49
N MET A 55 14.39 9.20 7.79
CA MET A 55 14.70 10.49 7.15
C MET A 55 15.00 10.31 5.66
N LEU A 56 15.87 9.36 5.33
CA LEU A 56 16.22 9.03 3.93
C LEU A 56 14.99 8.55 3.13
N TYR A 57 14.12 7.78 3.76
CA TYR A 57 12.86 7.35 3.16
C TYR A 57 11.96 8.55 2.80
N LEU A 58 11.78 9.49 3.74
CA LEU A 58 11.01 10.71 3.51
C LEU A 58 11.64 11.58 2.41
N ALA A 59 12.96 11.78 2.44
CA ALA A 59 13.66 12.51 1.38
C ALA A 59 13.42 11.87 0.01
N LYS A 60 13.56 10.54 -0.09
CA LYS A 60 13.32 9.80 -1.32
C LYS A 60 11.87 9.88 -1.78
N LEU A 61 10.91 9.86 -0.86
CA LEU A 61 9.50 10.04 -1.18
C LEU A 61 9.24 11.44 -1.73
N LEU A 62 9.76 12.48 -1.07
CA LEU A 62 9.58 13.88 -1.49
C LEU A 62 10.20 14.14 -2.87
N THR A 63 11.40 13.62 -3.14
CA THR A 63 12.03 13.75 -4.46
C THR A 63 11.27 13.02 -5.57
N ASN A 64 10.44 12.04 -5.26
CA ASN A 64 9.63 11.32 -6.22
C ASN A 64 8.15 11.74 -6.24
N VAL A 65 7.70 12.61 -5.33
CA VAL A 65 6.28 12.99 -5.24
C VAL A 65 5.74 13.58 -6.55
N HIS A 66 6.58 14.31 -7.30
CA HIS A 66 6.20 14.88 -8.60
C HIS A 66 5.87 13.81 -9.65
N LYS A 67 6.38 12.57 -9.49
CA LYS A 67 6.09 11.42 -10.36
C LYS A 67 4.75 10.77 -10.05
N LEU A 68 4.09 11.14 -8.95
CA LEU A 68 2.84 10.55 -8.48
C LEU A 68 1.60 11.32 -8.98
N ARG A 69 1.74 12.10 -10.06
CA ARG A 69 0.66 12.95 -10.61
C ARG A 69 0.39 12.64 -12.08
N GLY A 70 -0.84 13.00 -12.52
CA GLY A 70 -1.22 12.91 -13.93
C GLY A 70 -1.59 11.49 -14.38
N TYR A 71 -2.02 10.64 -13.45
CA TYR A 71 -2.53 9.31 -13.75
C TYR A 71 -4.05 9.34 -13.92
N ASP A 72 -4.53 8.47 -14.81
CA ASP A 72 -5.97 8.25 -14.97
C ASP A 72 -6.53 7.46 -13.79
N ILE A 73 -5.75 6.48 -13.30
CA ILE A 73 -6.10 5.65 -12.15
C ILE A 73 -4.88 5.54 -11.21
N VAL A 74 -5.12 5.69 -9.93
CA VAL A 74 -4.18 5.35 -8.86
C VAL A 74 -4.82 4.27 -8.00
N GLN A 75 -4.18 3.10 -7.89
CA GLN A 75 -4.62 2.04 -7.00
C GLN A 75 -3.68 1.96 -5.79
N LEU A 76 -4.27 2.04 -4.61
CA LEU A 76 -3.58 1.85 -3.34
C LEU A 76 -3.76 0.39 -2.92
N ILE A 77 -2.66 -0.28 -2.53
CA ILE A 77 -2.73 -1.68 -2.09
C ILE A 77 -3.59 -1.84 -0.82
N ASN A 78 -3.48 -0.89 0.09
CA ASN A 78 -4.25 -0.79 1.33
C ASN A 78 -4.16 0.65 1.86
N PRO A 79 -4.85 1.03 2.97
CA PRO A 79 -4.74 2.36 3.56
C PRO A 79 -3.30 2.75 3.98
N MET A 80 -2.47 1.75 4.32
CA MET A 80 -1.07 1.94 4.70
C MET A 80 -0.10 1.67 3.54
N PHE A 81 -0.42 2.18 2.35
CA PHE A 81 0.34 1.97 1.10
C PHE A 81 1.79 2.50 1.11
N LEU A 82 2.21 3.16 2.18
CA LEU A 82 3.57 3.62 2.45
C LEU A 82 4.00 3.23 3.86
N GLU A 83 5.30 3.00 4.07
CA GLU A 83 5.88 2.70 5.39
C GLU A 83 6.01 3.95 6.27
N LEU A 84 4.88 4.62 6.51
CA LEU A 84 4.75 5.84 7.31
C LEU A 84 3.62 5.66 8.35
N LYS A 85 3.67 6.47 9.40
CA LYS A 85 2.52 6.60 10.30
C LYS A 85 1.32 7.22 9.57
N ALA A 86 0.12 6.87 9.98
CA ALA A 86 -1.13 7.30 9.34
C ALA A 86 -1.22 8.82 9.16
N GLU A 87 -0.77 9.60 10.15
CA GLU A 87 -0.79 11.07 10.10
C GLU A 87 0.08 11.63 8.96
N ARG A 88 1.14 10.90 8.56
CA ARG A 88 2.04 11.30 7.46
C ARG A 88 1.59 10.77 6.10
N ILE A 89 0.77 9.73 6.08
CA ILE A 89 0.17 9.19 4.84
C ILE A 89 -0.93 10.14 4.33
N PHE A 90 -1.73 10.71 5.23
CA PHE A 90 -2.88 11.54 4.85
C PHE A 90 -2.56 12.75 3.95
N PRO A 91 -1.51 13.54 4.19
CA PRO A 91 -1.10 14.60 3.26
C PRO A 91 -0.76 14.08 1.85
N ILE A 92 -0.12 12.90 1.76
CA ILE A 92 0.24 12.28 0.49
C ILE A 92 -1.02 11.79 -0.23
N TYR A 93 -1.95 11.16 0.49
CA TYR A 93 -3.25 10.79 -0.06
C TYR A 93 -4.01 12.00 -0.61
N ARG A 94 -4.03 13.12 0.11
CA ARG A 94 -4.64 14.37 -0.37
C ARG A 94 -3.96 14.89 -1.63
N TYR A 95 -2.64 14.82 -1.71
CA TYR A 95 -1.89 15.16 -2.91
C TYR A 95 -2.29 14.27 -4.10
N LEU A 96 -2.31 12.94 -3.92
CA LEU A 96 -2.73 11.99 -4.96
C LEU A 96 -4.14 12.30 -5.46
N ARG A 97 -5.07 12.54 -4.54
CA ARG A 97 -6.47 12.86 -4.88
C ARG A 97 -6.62 14.14 -5.70
N ARG A 98 -5.78 15.14 -5.45
CA ARG A 98 -5.84 16.44 -6.15
C ARG A 98 -5.21 16.39 -7.55
N HIS A 99 -4.26 15.50 -7.79
CA HIS A 99 -3.43 15.51 -9.00
C HIS A 99 -3.66 14.31 -9.91
N ASN A 100 -4.62 13.45 -9.62
CA ASN A 100 -4.98 12.28 -10.42
C ASN A 100 -6.50 12.20 -10.59
N LYS A 101 -6.97 11.49 -11.64
CA LYS A 101 -8.41 11.47 -11.96
C LYS A 101 -9.22 10.57 -11.02
N LYS A 102 -8.73 9.37 -10.73
CA LYS A 102 -9.45 8.39 -9.91
C LYS A 102 -8.51 7.66 -8.97
N ILE A 103 -8.94 7.49 -7.71
CA ILE A 103 -8.24 6.67 -6.71
C ILE A 103 -9.11 5.46 -6.40
N ILE A 104 -8.49 4.28 -6.38
CA ILE A 104 -9.08 3.00 -6.00
C ILE A 104 -8.32 2.46 -4.81
N LEU A 105 -9.02 2.00 -3.79
CA LEU A 105 -8.45 1.31 -2.65
C LEU A 105 -8.59 -0.19 -2.85
N GLY A 106 -7.51 -0.93 -2.72
CA GLY A 106 -7.51 -2.38 -2.71
C GLY A 106 -8.02 -2.92 -1.37
N GLY A 107 -8.90 -3.89 -1.41
CA GLY A 107 -9.40 -4.63 -0.24
C GLY A 107 -8.80 -6.04 -0.23
N PHE A 108 -7.50 -6.16 0.04
CA PHE A 108 -6.77 -7.43 -0.03
C PHE A 108 -6.57 -8.07 1.36
N GLY A 109 -7.65 -8.35 2.06
CA GLY A 109 -7.59 -8.85 3.43
C GLY A 109 -7.23 -7.75 4.44
N MET A 110 -7.34 -8.02 5.73
CA MET A 110 -7.06 -7.10 6.83
C MET A 110 -7.60 -5.67 6.64
N ASP A 111 -8.69 -5.52 5.90
CA ASP A 111 -9.42 -4.27 5.77
C ASP A 111 -10.37 -4.06 6.97
N TYR A 112 -10.98 -2.89 7.04
CA TYR A 112 -11.90 -2.54 8.13
C TYR A 112 -13.02 -3.57 8.31
N TYR A 113 -13.59 -4.09 7.21
CA TYR A 113 -14.70 -5.04 7.29
C TYR A 113 -14.25 -6.38 7.85
N TRP A 114 -13.14 -6.91 7.36
CA TRP A 114 -12.54 -8.14 7.87
C TRP A 114 -12.21 -8.04 9.35
N VAL A 115 -11.49 -6.99 9.74
CA VAL A 115 -11.10 -6.74 11.12
C VAL A 115 -12.33 -6.56 12.02
N ASN A 116 -13.31 -5.76 11.60
CA ASN A 116 -14.52 -5.49 12.38
C ASN A 116 -15.35 -6.75 12.61
N VAL A 117 -15.52 -7.59 11.58
CA VAL A 117 -16.22 -8.88 11.71
C VAL A 117 -15.45 -9.84 12.61
N CYS A 118 -14.15 -10.03 12.36
CA CYS A 118 -13.32 -10.95 13.15
C CYS A 118 -13.18 -10.56 14.62
N CYS A 119 -13.20 -9.24 14.93
CA CYS A 119 -13.07 -8.77 16.31
C CYS A 119 -14.39 -8.70 17.07
N LYS A 120 -15.53 -8.49 16.39
CA LYS A 120 -16.83 -8.36 17.05
C LYS A 120 -17.52 -9.70 17.28
N ASP A 121 -17.48 -10.54 16.27
CA ASP A 121 -18.17 -11.83 16.31
C ASP A 121 -17.11 -12.92 16.45
N LYS A 122 -16.89 -13.39 17.68
CA LYS A 122 -16.02 -14.54 17.99
C LYS A 122 -16.36 -15.88 17.27
N PRO A 123 -17.25 -15.99 16.25
CA PRO A 123 -17.52 -17.27 15.57
C PRO A 123 -16.40 -17.70 14.62
N LEU A 124 -15.49 -16.81 14.22
CA LEU A 124 -14.36 -17.21 13.37
C LEU A 124 -13.14 -17.58 14.20
N ARG A 125 -13.17 -18.81 14.73
CA ARG A 125 -12.06 -19.46 15.49
C ARG A 125 -10.69 -19.44 14.79
N TYR A 126 -10.66 -19.10 13.50
CA TYR A 126 -9.49 -19.19 12.63
C TYR A 126 -9.11 -17.85 12.02
N SER A 127 -9.50 -16.73 12.63
CA SER A 127 -8.99 -15.44 12.16
C SER A 127 -7.59 -15.20 12.70
N ASP A 128 -6.74 -14.56 11.91
CA ASP A 128 -5.38 -14.17 12.30
C ASP A 128 -5.32 -13.26 13.54
N PHE A 129 -6.48 -12.79 14.02
CA PHE A 129 -6.64 -11.93 15.19
C PHE A 129 -7.01 -12.69 16.45
N ASN A 130 -7.39 -13.96 16.36
CA ASN A 130 -7.80 -14.78 17.48
C ASN A 130 -6.78 -15.92 17.66
N ILE A 131 -5.79 -15.72 18.50
CA ILE A 131 -4.87 -16.77 18.93
C ILE A 131 -5.26 -17.18 20.34
N GLY A 132 -5.88 -18.36 20.46
CA GLY A 132 -6.43 -18.84 21.73
C GLY A 132 -7.64 -17.99 22.19
N ASP A 133 -7.68 -17.63 23.47
CA ASP A 133 -8.74 -16.78 24.05
C ASP A 133 -8.38 -15.29 24.05
N GLU A 134 -7.20 -14.91 23.55
CA GLU A 134 -6.72 -13.54 23.52
C GLU A 134 -7.04 -12.88 22.17
N LEU A 135 -7.67 -11.72 22.23
CA LEU A 135 -7.84 -10.83 21.07
C LEU A 135 -6.51 -10.14 20.83
N LEU A 136 -5.87 -10.41 19.69
CA LEU A 136 -4.68 -9.66 19.31
C LEU A 136 -5.04 -8.18 19.21
N SER A 137 -4.41 -7.37 20.02
CA SER A 137 -4.61 -5.92 20.02
C SER A 137 -4.21 -5.35 18.66
N LEU A 138 -5.16 -4.71 17.97
CA LEU A 138 -4.96 -4.01 16.69
C LEU A 138 -4.11 -2.74 16.82
N ILE A 139 -3.48 -2.50 17.97
CA ILE A 139 -2.66 -1.31 18.24
C ILE A 139 -1.37 -1.28 17.39
N HIS A 140 -1.06 -2.36 16.69
CA HIS A 140 0.16 -2.47 15.87
C HIS A 140 -0.09 -2.47 14.34
N ILE A 141 -1.32 -2.25 13.90
CA ILE A 141 -1.65 -2.11 12.47
C ILE A 141 -1.77 -0.63 12.09
#